data_19674a3864f7928c254157bfd5454963
#
_entry.id   19674a3864f7928c254157bfd5454963
#
_cell.length_a   1.000
_cell.length_b   1.000
_cell.length_c   1.000
_cell.angle_alpha   90.00
_cell.angle_beta   90.00
_cell.angle_gamma   90.00
#
_symmetry.space_group_name_H-M   'P 1'
#
loop_
_entity.id
_entity.type
_entity.pdbx_description
1 polymer ?
#
loop_
_entity_poly.entity_id
_entity_poly.type
_entity_poly.pdbx_seq_one_letter_code
_entity_poly.pdbx_strand_id
1 'polypeptide(L)'
;WSRSALPARSEMCIRDRAYTFLKAKGLEVGDSLLDEDSIDACTKYLEQAKAAGKQILLPVDVRVVSDIDFEARTVGQIDVVPADEIPSDKMAVDIGPETEKAYANAIKGAKSVFWNGPMGVFEIKGLELGTKAVAQALTEVDGLSVVGGGDSASAVRTLGFADDQFGHISTGGGASLELMEGKKLPGIAVLKENN
;
A
#
# COMPACT_ATOMS: atom_id res chain seq x y z
N TRP A 1 5.68 3.58 -14.92
CA TRP A 1 6.28 4.23 -13.73
C TRP A 1 7.78 4.26 -13.93
N SER A 2 8.30 5.37 -14.46
CA SER A 2 9.74 5.52 -14.68
C SER A 2 10.40 5.88 -13.34
N ARG A 3 11.38 5.09 -12.93
CA ARG A 3 12.27 5.32 -11.79
C ARG A 3 13.18 6.56 -11.95
N SER A 4 13.00 7.32 -12.98
CA SER A 4 13.97 8.35 -13.36
C SER A 4 13.70 9.69 -12.75
N ALA A 5 13.41 9.85 -11.50
CA ALA A 5 13.51 11.16 -10.85
C ALA A 5 12.85 11.28 -9.45
N LEU A 6 12.63 10.18 -8.74
CA LEU A 6 12.19 10.33 -7.36
C LEU A 6 13.40 10.26 -6.43
N PRO A 7 13.61 11.24 -5.53
CA PRO A 7 14.68 11.17 -4.54
C PRO A 7 14.48 9.96 -3.63
N ALA A 8 15.57 9.43 -3.07
CA ALA A 8 15.60 8.21 -2.24
C ALA A 8 14.55 8.16 -1.09
N ARG A 9 13.96 9.29 -0.73
CA ARG A 9 12.85 9.39 0.22
C ARG A 9 11.50 8.89 -0.31
N SER A 10 11.32 8.79 -1.62
CA SER A 10 10.05 8.36 -2.24
C SER A 10 9.87 6.85 -2.29
N GLU A 11 10.89 6.07 -2.01
CA GLU A 11 10.79 4.61 -1.97
C GLU A 11 10.06 4.10 -0.69
N MET A 12 9.85 4.98 0.28
CA MET A 12 9.42 4.59 1.61
C MET A 12 7.91 4.56 1.83
N CYS A 13 7.06 4.98 0.87
CA CYS A 13 5.65 5.12 1.23
C CYS A 13 4.67 4.89 0.09
N ILE A 14 4.05 3.71 0.09
CA ILE A 14 2.74 3.50 -0.55
C ILE A 14 1.65 4.32 0.16
N ARG A 15 1.88 4.73 1.39
CA ARG A 15 1.03 5.61 2.20
C ARG A 15 0.83 6.99 1.58
N ASP A 16 1.90 7.62 1.09
CA ASP A 16 1.84 8.92 0.40
C ASP A 16 0.92 8.86 -0.83
N ARG A 17 0.88 7.73 -1.53
CA ARG A 17 0.02 7.56 -2.70
C ARG A 17 -1.46 7.50 -2.36
N ALA A 18 -1.84 6.84 -1.27
CA ALA A 18 -3.24 6.82 -0.85
C ALA A 18 -3.74 8.23 -0.55
N TYR A 19 -2.94 9.02 0.17
CA TYR A 19 -3.29 10.42 0.49
C TYR A 19 -3.20 11.32 -0.73
N THR A 20 -2.28 11.07 -1.67
CA THR A 20 -2.24 11.75 -2.96
C THR A 20 -3.53 11.50 -3.77
N PHE A 21 -4.07 10.28 -3.76
CA PHE A 21 -5.38 10.00 -4.36
C PHE A 21 -6.54 10.69 -3.63
N LEU A 22 -6.52 10.76 -2.29
CA LEU A 22 -7.53 11.50 -1.52
C LEU A 22 -7.47 12.99 -1.86
N LYS A 23 -6.26 13.57 -1.93
CA LYS A 23 -6.07 14.97 -2.36
C LYS A 23 -6.53 15.21 -3.80
N ALA A 24 -6.26 14.27 -4.72
CA ALA A 24 -6.76 14.31 -6.10
C ALA A 24 -8.31 14.31 -6.19
N LYS A 25 -8.99 13.76 -5.17
CA LYS A 25 -10.45 13.86 -5.01
C LYS A 25 -10.92 15.16 -4.36
N GLY A 26 -10.00 16.06 -4.00
CA GLY A 26 -10.31 17.34 -3.36
C GLY A 26 -10.45 17.27 -1.83
N LEU A 27 -10.00 16.17 -1.20
CA LEU A 27 -10.06 16.04 0.26
C LEU A 27 -8.81 16.64 0.92
N GLU A 28 -8.97 17.13 2.14
CA GLU A 28 -7.84 17.55 2.95
C GLU A 28 -7.20 16.34 3.65
N VAL A 29 -5.87 16.33 3.73
CA VAL A 29 -5.11 15.18 4.23
C VAL A 29 -4.22 15.53 5.44
N GLY A 30 -4.39 16.73 6.04
CA GLY A 30 -3.62 17.22 7.16
C GLY A 30 -2.11 17.23 6.85
N ASP A 31 -1.31 16.89 7.86
CA ASP A 31 0.15 16.76 7.75
C ASP A 31 0.61 15.40 7.20
N SER A 32 -0.31 14.66 6.56
CA SER A 32 0.01 13.36 5.97
C SER A 32 1.01 13.48 4.84
N LEU A 33 1.84 12.45 4.66
CA LEU A 33 2.81 12.41 3.55
C LEU A 33 2.07 12.47 2.21
N LEU A 34 2.45 13.42 1.38
CA LEU A 34 1.81 13.73 0.10
C LEU A 34 2.87 13.84 -1.00
N ASP A 35 2.60 13.26 -2.15
CA ASP A 35 3.35 13.47 -3.39
C ASP A 35 2.57 14.46 -4.27
N GLU A 36 2.85 15.75 -4.10
CA GLU A 36 2.14 16.83 -4.80
C GLU A 36 2.30 16.74 -6.32
N ASP A 37 3.47 16.32 -6.80
CA ASP A 37 3.76 16.20 -8.23
C ASP A 37 2.92 15.11 -8.92
N SER A 38 2.41 14.17 -8.15
CA SER A 38 1.59 13.06 -8.64
C SER A 38 0.08 13.28 -8.57
N ILE A 39 -0.42 14.41 -8.06
CA ILE A 39 -1.86 14.67 -7.91
C ILE A 39 -2.58 14.60 -9.27
N ASP A 40 -2.04 15.26 -10.30
CA ASP A 40 -2.61 15.24 -11.66
C ASP A 40 -2.62 13.83 -12.26
N ALA A 41 -1.59 13.04 -11.99
CA ALA A 41 -1.53 11.66 -12.44
C ALA A 41 -2.57 10.80 -11.72
N CYS A 42 -2.76 10.98 -10.41
CA CYS A 42 -3.79 10.29 -9.63
C CYS A 42 -5.20 10.61 -10.14
N THR A 43 -5.48 11.89 -10.46
CA THR A 43 -6.76 12.30 -11.06
C THR A 43 -7.02 11.55 -12.36
N LYS A 44 -6.03 11.50 -13.26
CA LYS A 44 -6.14 10.76 -14.53
C LYS A 44 -6.35 9.26 -14.31
N TYR A 45 -5.70 8.66 -13.34
CA TYR A 45 -5.90 7.24 -13.03
C TYR A 45 -7.29 6.94 -12.51
N LEU A 46 -7.87 7.82 -11.68
CA LEU A 46 -9.27 7.68 -11.23
C LEU A 46 -10.24 7.70 -12.41
N GLU A 47 -10.06 8.64 -13.35
CA GLU A 47 -10.86 8.73 -14.56
C GLU A 47 -10.71 7.51 -15.47
N GLN A 48 -9.46 7.08 -15.71
CA GLN A 48 -9.17 5.90 -16.53
C GLN A 48 -9.75 4.62 -15.93
N ALA A 49 -9.62 4.44 -14.62
CA ALA A 49 -10.19 3.29 -13.92
C ALA A 49 -11.72 3.27 -14.09
N LYS A 50 -12.37 4.43 -13.88
CA LYS A 50 -13.81 4.58 -14.06
C LYS A 50 -14.23 4.27 -15.51
N ALA A 51 -13.52 4.80 -16.50
CA ALA A 51 -13.80 4.56 -17.92
C ALA A 51 -13.61 3.08 -18.30
N ALA A 52 -12.64 2.39 -17.68
CA ALA A 52 -12.35 0.99 -17.91
C ALA A 52 -13.23 0.03 -17.08
N GLY A 53 -14.18 0.53 -16.29
CA GLY A 53 -14.99 -0.28 -15.36
C GLY A 53 -14.16 -0.95 -14.27
N LYS A 54 -13.01 -0.37 -13.92
CA LYS A 54 -12.13 -0.83 -12.84
C LYS A 54 -12.36 -0.01 -11.58
N GLN A 55 -12.09 -0.61 -10.42
CA GLN A 55 -12.25 0.03 -9.13
C GLN A 55 -10.89 0.39 -8.53
N ILE A 56 -10.74 1.62 -8.05
CA ILE A 56 -9.66 2.02 -7.14
C ILE A 56 -10.32 2.21 -5.77
N LEU A 57 -10.02 1.30 -4.85
CA LEU A 57 -10.51 1.38 -3.48
C LEU A 57 -9.57 2.30 -2.69
N LEU A 58 -10.12 3.38 -2.18
CA LEU A 58 -9.42 4.31 -1.30
C LEU A 58 -9.90 4.12 0.15
N PRO A 59 -9.09 4.48 1.15
CA PRO A 59 -9.52 4.38 2.54
C PRO A 59 -10.74 5.26 2.81
N VAL A 60 -11.66 4.74 3.64
CA VAL A 60 -12.85 5.46 4.12
C VAL A 60 -12.63 6.01 5.52
N ASP A 61 -11.71 5.42 6.28
CA ASP A 61 -11.25 5.87 7.58
C ASP A 61 -9.74 5.61 7.73
N VAL A 62 -9.10 6.37 8.58
CA VAL A 62 -7.65 6.32 8.82
C VAL A 62 -7.32 6.47 10.30
N ARG A 63 -6.17 5.94 10.71
CA ARG A 63 -5.55 6.23 12.00
C ARG A 63 -4.66 7.45 11.85
N VAL A 64 -4.87 8.43 12.71
CA VAL A 64 -4.14 9.70 12.74
C VAL A 64 -3.44 9.90 14.06
N VAL A 65 -2.31 10.60 14.02
CA VAL A 65 -1.49 10.94 15.17
C VAL A 65 -1.04 12.40 15.07
N SER A 66 -0.82 13.05 16.22
CA SER A 66 -0.17 14.38 16.28
C SER A 66 1.34 14.26 16.46
N ASP A 67 1.77 13.20 17.18
CA ASP A 67 3.18 12.99 17.53
C ASP A 67 3.61 11.58 17.13
N ILE A 68 4.70 11.49 16.39
CA ILE A 68 5.35 10.24 16.01
C ILE A 68 6.86 10.40 15.97
N ASP A 69 7.57 9.52 16.64
CA ASP A 69 9.04 9.43 16.59
C ASP A 69 9.41 8.11 15.89
N PHE A 70 9.87 8.24 14.65
CA PHE A 70 10.26 7.09 13.82
C PHE A 70 11.55 6.42 14.29
N GLU A 71 12.47 7.17 14.94
CA GLU A 71 13.74 6.63 15.44
C GLU A 71 13.50 5.84 16.74
N ALA A 72 12.78 6.44 17.69
CA ALA A 72 12.39 5.79 18.94
C ALA A 72 11.27 4.74 18.76
N ARG A 73 10.61 4.71 17.61
CA ARG A 73 9.44 3.87 17.30
C ARG A 73 8.32 4.06 18.32
N THR A 74 8.06 5.29 18.67
CA THR A 74 7.01 5.66 19.61
C THR A 74 5.98 6.57 18.95
N VAL A 75 4.76 6.49 19.44
CA VAL A 75 3.64 7.25 18.93
C VAL A 75 2.82 7.76 20.13
N GLY A 76 2.28 8.97 20.00
CA GLY A 76 1.34 9.54 20.96
C GLY A 76 -0.04 8.89 20.87
N GLN A 77 -1.07 9.70 21.09
CA GLN A 77 -2.46 9.23 20.97
C GLN A 77 -2.79 8.92 19.52
N ILE A 78 -3.36 7.73 19.28
CA ILE A 78 -3.88 7.30 17.99
C ILE A 78 -5.39 7.51 17.98
N ASP A 79 -5.88 8.31 17.05
CA ASP A 79 -7.32 8.51 16.83
C ASP A 79 -7.72 7.88 15.49
N VAL A 80 -8.99 7.49 15.38
CA VAL A 80 -9.58 7.02 14.10
C VAL A 80 -10.55 8.08 13.61
N VAL A 81 -10.36 8.53 12.40
CA VAL A 81 -11.20 9.55 11.77
C VAL A 81 -11.65 9.12 10.38
N PRO A 82 -12.79 9.63 9.87
CA PRO A 82 -13.14 9.48 8.45
C PRO A 82 -12.03 10.05 7.55
N ALA A 83 -11.81 9.45 6.40
CA ALA A 83 -10.73 9.85 5.49
C ALA A 83 -10.98 11.23 4.82
N ASP A 84 -12.19 11.76 4.91
CA ASP A 84 -12.59 13.10 4.47
C ASP A 84 -12.60 14.14 5.61
N GLU A 85 -12.25 13.73 6.83
CA GLU A 85 -12.22 14.57 8.03
C GLU A 85 -10.86 14.55 8.75
N ILE A 86 -9.77 14.37 8.03
CA ILE A 86 -8.41 14.36 8.62
C ILE A 86 -8.09 15.76 9.15
N PRO A 87 -7.81 15.91 10.46
CA PRO A 87 -7.45 17.21 11.03
C PRO A 87 -6.16 17.76 10.43
N SER A 88 -6.11 19.09 10.27
CA SER A 88 -4.96 19.77 9.65
C SER A 88 -3.65 19.65 10.42
N ASP A 89 -3.73 19.38 11.73
CA ASP A 89 -2.61 19.23 12.65
C ASP A 89 -2.25 17.76 12.94
N LYS A 90 -2.80 16.82 12.18
CA LYS A 90 -2.55 15.38 12.35
C LYS A 90 -2.06 14.73 11.06
N MET A 91 -1.22 13.72 11.24
CA MET A 91 -0.71 12.86 10.19
C MET A 91 -1.47 11.53 10.19
N ALA A 92 -1.98 11.13 9.03
CA ALA A 92 -2.53 9.80 8.86
C ALA A 92 -1.39 8.79 8.62
N VAL A 93 -1.40 7.71 9.40
CA VAL A 93 -0.27 6.77 9.53
C VAL A 93 -0.64 5.31 9.30
N ASP A 94 -1.93 4.98 9.30
CA ASP A 94 -2.47 3.66 8.95
C ASP A 94 -3.92 3.79 8.49
N ILE A 95 -4.45 2.77 7.86
CA ILE A 95 -5.87 2.68 7.54
C ILE A 95 -6.70 2.39 8.79
N GLY A 96 -7.96 2.85 8.79
CA GLY A 96 -8.88 2.59 9.88
C GLY A 96 -9.61 1.25 9.78
N PRO A 97 -10.37 0.89 10.83
CA PRO A 97 -11.02 -0.43 10.94
C PRO A 97 -12.09 -0.69 9.88
N GLU A 98 -12.79 0.31 9.38
CA GLU A 98 -13.77 0.11 8.30
C GLU A 98 -13.06 -0.12 6.95
N THR A 99 -11.95 0.57 6.71
CA THR A 99 -11.09 0.34 5.56
C THR A 99 -10.46 -1.05 5.59
N GLU A 100 -10.00 -1.50 6.77
CA GLU A 100 -9.50 -2.88 6.96
C GLU A 100 -10.53 -3.93 6.52
N LYS A 101 -11.78 -3.78 6.95
CA LYS A 101 -12.88 -4.68 6.56
C LYS A 101 -13.16 -4.62 5.07
N ALA A 102 -13.22 -3.41 4.49
CA ALA A 102 -13.48 -3.22 3.07
C ALA A 102 -12.39 -3.88 2.21
N TYR A 103 -11.12 -3.66 2.56
CA TYR A 103 -9.99 -4.24 1.84
C TYR A 103 -9.92 -5.75 2.02
N ALA A 104 -10.12 -6.26 3.24
CA ALA A 104 -10.17 -7.70 3.49
C ALA A 104 -11.27 -8.39 2.66
N ASN A 105 -12.46 -7.80 2.56
CA ASN A 105 -13.54 -8.34 1.75
C ASN A 105 -13.20 -8.35 0.24
N ALA A 106 -12.57 -7.27 -0.26
CA ALA A 106 -12.14 -7.20 -1.65
C ALA A 106 -11.05 -8.25 -1.96
N ILE A 107 -10.09 -8.43 -1.05
CA ILE A 107 -9.01 -9.42 -1.17
C ILE A 107 -9.57 -10.83 -1.18
N LYS A 108 -10.41 -11.19 -0.23
CA LYS A 108 -11.03 -12.54 -0.13
C LYS A 108 -11.89 -12.89 -1.34
N GLY A 109 -12.51 -11.89 -1.97
CA GLY A 109 -13.30 -12.07 -3.19
C GLY A 109 -12.47 -12.26 -4.47
N ALA A 110 -11.17 -12.02 -4.42
CA ALA A 110 -10.30 -12.09 -5.58
C ALA A 110 -9.74 -13.51 -5.80
N LYS A 111 -9.48 -13.89 -7.06
CA LYS A 111 -8.80 -15.15 -7.44
C LYS A 111 -7.28 -14.99 -7.56
N SER A 112 -6.80 -13.77 -7.69
CA SER A 112 -5.37 -13.46 -7.69
C SER A 112 -5.15 -12.10 -7.05
N VAL A 113 -4.24 -12.04 -6.11
CA VAL A 113 -3.88 -10.79 -5.41
C VAL A 113 -2.37 -10.62 -5.46
N PHE A 114 -1.94 -9.43 -5.85
CA PHE A 114 -0.56 -8.99 -5.73
C PHE A 114 -0.53 -7.84 -4.72
N TRP A 115 0.09 -8.07 -3.57
CA TRP A 115 0.24 -7.06 -2.53
C TRP A 115 1.67 -6.52 -2.51
N ASN A 116 1.81 -5.22 -2.68
CA ASN A 116 3.10 -4.54 -2.66
C ASN A 116 3.02 -3.27 -1.82
N GLY A 117 3.61 -3.32 -0.66
CA GLY A 117 3.71 -2.24 0.32
C GLY A 117 2.75 -2.33 1.50
N PRO A 118 3.25 -2.06 2.71
CA PRO A 118 2.45 -2.03 3.94
C PRO A 118 1.40 -0.91 3.90
N MET A 119 0.32 -1.09 4.66
CA MET A 119 -0.77 -0.11 4.77
C MET A 119 -0.42 1.02 5.73
N GLY A 120 0.25 0.72 6.82
CA GLY A 120 0.63 1.65 7.88
C GLY A 120 2.10 1.53 8.29
N VAL A 121 2.48 2.24 9.36
CA VAL A 121 3.81 2.19 9.98
C VAL A 121 3.90 0.92 10.83
N PHE A 122 3.98 -0.24 10.17
CA PHE A 122 3.90 -1.55 10.82
C PHE A 122 5.00 -1.83 11.83
N GLU A 123 6.07 -1.03 11.83
CA GLU A 123 7.19 -1.11 12.78
C GLU A 123 6.85 -0.51 14.15
N ILE A 124 5.77 0.25 14.25
CA ILE A 124 5.32 0.92 15.48
C ILE A 124 4.04 0.26 15.97
N LYS A 125 4.06 -0.16 17.24
CA LYS A 125 2.91 -0.81 17.87
C LYS A 125 1.67 0.10 17.88
N GLY A 126 0.56 -0.44 17.38
CA GLY A 126 -0.71 0.27 17.21
C GLY A 126 -0.93 0.83 15.80
N LEU A 127 0.12 0.89 14.97
CA LEU A 127 0.08 1.33 13.57
C LEU A 127 0.30 0.19 12.57
N GLU A 128 0.39 -1.04 13.06
CA GLU A 128 0.54 -2.26 12.26
C GLU A 128 -0.80 -2.89 11.83
N LEU A 129 -1.91 -2.40 12.38
CA LEU A 129 -3.20 -3.09 12.33
C LEU A 129 -3.74 -3.22 10.90
N GLY A 130 -3.65 -2.16 10.11
CA GLY A 130 -4.06 -2.19 8.70
C GLY A 130 -3.22 -3.16 7.87
N THR A 131 -1.91 -3.15 8.06
CA THR A 131 -0.99 -4.08 7.40
C THR A 131 -1.28 -5.53 7.80
N LYS A 132 -1.56 -5.76 9.09
CA LYS A 132 -1.91 -7.08 9.61
C LYS A 132 -3.25 -7.59 9.05
N ALA A 133 -4.24 -6.72 8.95
CA ALA A 133 -5.55 -7.08 8.39
C ALA A 133 -5.45 -7.49 6.92
N VAL A 134 -4.66 -6.76 6.12
CA VAL A 134 -4.39 -7.11 4.73
C VAL A 134 -3.62 -8.43 4.62
N ALA A 135 -2.55 -8.61 5.40
CA ALA A 135 -1.78 -9.86 5.42
C ALA A 135 -2.67 -11.06 5.80
N GLN A 136 -3.50 -10.92 6.84
CA GLN A 136 -4.46 -11.96 7.23
C GLN A 136 -5.43 -12.29 6.09
N ALA A 137 -5.98 -11.28 5.42
CA ALA A 137 -6.90 -11.51 4.31
C ALA A 137 -6.23 -12.25 3.13
N LEU A 138 -4.94 -11.99 2.88
CA LEU A 138 -4.18 -12.70 1.84
C LEU A 138 -4.02 -14.19 2.14
N THR A 139 -3.89 -14.59 3.41
CA THR A 139 -3.80 -16.01 3.79
C THR A 139 -5.13 -16.76 3.56
N GLU A 140 -6.24 -16.04 3.40
CA GLU A 140 -7.58 -16.59 3.24
C GLU A 140 -8.08 -16.54 1.77
N VAL A 141 -7.23 -16.13 0.83
CA VAL A 141 -7.59 -16.06 -0.60
C VAL A 141 -7.74 -17.47 -1.19
N ASP A 142 -8.92 -17.74 -1.77
CA ASP A 142 -9.15 -18.96 -2.57
C ASP A 142 -8.54 -18.78 -3.97
N GLY A 143 -7.21 -18.80 -4.05
CA GLY A 143 -6.48 -18.55 -5.27
C GLY A 143 -5.00 -18.21 -5.05
N LEU A 144 -4.46 -17.37 -5.92
CA LEU A 144 -3.05 -16.99 -5.85
C LEU A 144 -2.88 -15.70 -5.04
N SER A 145 -2.18 -15.76 -3.92
CA SER A 145 -1.71 -14.59 -3.18
C SER A 145 -0.21 -14.40 -3.33
N VAL A 146 0.21 -13.23 -3.81
CA VAL A 146 1.61 -12.87 -3.98
C VAL A 146 1.93 -11.64 -3.14
N VAL A 147 2.93 -11.79 -2.27
CA VAL A 147 3.51 -10.68 -1.51
C VAL A 147 4.73 -10.18 -2.28
N GLY A 148 4.71 -8.92 -2.70
CA GLY A 148 5.77 -8.29 -3.50
C GLY A 148 6.48 -7.18 -2.74
N GLY A 149 7.80 -7.13 -2.89
CA GLY A 149 8.65 -6.10 -2.29
C GLY A 149 9.22 -6.47 -0.93
N GLY A 150 10.40 -5.90 -0.65
CA GLY A 150 11.14 -6.17 0.59
C GLY A 150 10.36 -5.76 1.85
N ASP A 151 9.71 -4.61 1.82
CA ASP A 151 8.96 -4.09 2.96
C ASP A 151 7.73 -4.94 3.28
N SER A 152 6.98 -5.38 2.26
CA SER A 152 5.85 -6.30 2.47
C SER A 152 6.32 -7.66 3.00
N ALA A 153 7.42 -8.20 2.45
CA ALA A 153 8.02 -9.44 2.93
C ALA A 153 8.52 -9.31 4.37
N SER A 154 9.11 -8.16 4.73
CA SER A 154 9.50 -7.85 6.10
C SER A 154 8.29 -7.73 7.02
N ALA A 155 7.24 -7.03 6.57
CA ALA A 155 6.03 -6.83 7.34
C ALA A 155 5.36 -8.16 7.72
N VAL A 156 5.16 -9.08 6.77
CA VAL A 156 4.50 -10.36 7.07
C VAL A 156 5.26 -11.16 8.14
N ARG A 157 6.61 -11.19 8.06
CA ARG A 157 7.45 -11.90 9.04
C ARG A 157 7.43 -11.22 10.40
N THR A 158 7.53 -9.88 10.43
CA THR A 158 7.49 -9.08 11.67
C THR A 158 6.16 -9.24 12.39
N LEU A 159 5.05 -9.36 11.62
CA LEU A 159 3.71 -9.53 12.15
C LEU A 159 3.37 -10.99 12.52
N GLY A 160 4.34 -11.91 12.37
CA GLY A 160 4.23 -13.30 12.82
C GLY A 160 3.56 -14.25 11.84
N PHE A 161 3.44 -13.88 10.56
CA PHE A 161 2.97 -14.79 9.52
C PHE A 161 4.13 -15.66 9.00
N ALA A 162 3.83 -16.93 8.70
CA ALA A 162 4.77 -17.83 8.06
C ALA A 162 4.73 -17.65 6.52
N ASP A 163 5.88 -17.84 5.87
CA ASP A 163 6.00 -17.64 4.42
C ASP A 163 5.11 -18.59 3.61
N ASP A 164 4.86 -19.79 4.11
CA ASP A 164 4.02 -20.83 3.49
C ASP A 164 2.51 -20.56 3.56
N GLN A 165 2.10 -19.56 4.31
CA GLN A 165 0.69 -19.09 4.33
C GLN A 165 0.32 -18.28 3.08
N PHE A 166 1.29 -17.89 2.26
CA PHE A 166 1.11 -17.12 1.03
C PHE A 166 1.47 -17.97 -0.19
N GLY A 167 0.81 -17.74 -1.30
CA GLY A 167 1.10 -18.43 -2.54
C GLY A 167 2.52 -18.18 -3.06
N HIS A 168 3.04 -16.95 -2.88
CA HIS A 168 4.42 -16.60 -3.18
C HIS A 168 4.85 -15.32 -2.46
N ILE A 169 6.10 -15.29 -1.99
CA ILE A 169 6.73 -14.07 -1.48
C ILE A 169 7.92 -13.71 -2.35
N SER A 170 7.86 -12.52 -2.99
CA SER A 170 8.90 -11.99 -3.86
C SER A 170 9.57 -10.78 -3.21
N THR A 171 10.88 -10.87 -2.98
CA THR A 171 11.69 -9.72 -2.57
C THR A 171 12.03 -8.78 -3.73
N GLY A 172 11.82 -9.23 -4.98
CA GLY A 172 12.05 -8.48 -6.21
C GLY A 172 10.85 -7.62 -6.63
N GLY A 173 10.26 -6.80 -5.71
CA GLY A 173 9.04 -6.04 -5.96
C GLY A 173 9.06 -5.19 -7.23
N GLY A 174 10.15 -4.45 -7.48
CA GLY A 174 10.30 -3.63 -8.68
C GLY A 174 10.24 -4.43 -9.98
N ALA A 175 10.97 -5.54 -10.05
CA ALA A 175 10.95 -6.41 -11.23
C ALA A 175 9.56 -7.06 -11.44
N SER A 176 8.88 -7.45 -10.36
CA SER A 176 7.53 -8.00 -10.45
C SER A 176 6.53 -6.97 -10.98
N LEU A 177 6.63 -5.72 -10.54
CA LEU A 177 5.79 -4.62 -11.04
C LEU A 177 6.07 -4.35 -12.52
N GLU A 178 7.34 -4.28 -12.92
CA GLU A 178 7.73 -4.09 -14.33
C GLU A 178 7.22 -5.24 -15.23
N LEU A 179 7.22 -6.48 -14.73
CA LEU A 179 6.67 -7.62 -15.45
C LEU A 179 5.14 -7.48 -15.64
N MET A 180 4.43 -7.05 -14.60
CA MET A 180 2.98 -6.81 -14.68
C MET A 180 2.62 -5.64 -15.61
N GLU A 181 3.51 -4.66 -15.75
CA GLU A 181 3.40 -3.58 -16.74
C GLU A 181 3.68 -4.05 -18.18
N GLY A 182 4.03 -5.31 -18.37
CA GLY A 182 4.35 -5.87 -19.68
C GLY A 182 5.75 -5.54 -20.20
N LYS A 183 6.64 -5.01 -19.34
CA LYS A 183 8.03 -4.72 -19.70
C LYS A 183 8.84 -6.01 -19.84
N LYS A 184 9.75 -6.03 -20.81
CA LYS A 184 10.72 -7.12 -20.95
C LYS A 184 11.77 -7.01 -19.85
N LEU A 185 11.85 -8.01 -18.99
CA LEU A 185 12.89 -8.12 -17.99
C LEU A 185 14.14 -8.76 -18.61
N PRO A 186 15.34 -8.13 -18.54
CA PRO A 186 16.55 -8.65 -19.15
C PRO A 186 16.88 -10.08 -18.72
N GLY A 187 16.77 -10.40 -17.43
CA GLY A 187 17.02 -11.74 -16.90
C GLY A 187 16.07 -12.81 -17.47
N ILE A 188 14.79 -12.49 -17.64
CA ILE A 188 13.81 -13.42 -18.23
C ILE A 188 14.01 -13.54 -19.74
N ALA A 189 14.42 -12.46 -20.42
CA ALA A 189 14.69 -12.49 -21.86
C ALA A 189 15.82 -13.47 -22.20
N VAL A 190 16.93 -13.41 -21.47
CA VAL A 190 18.08 -14.32 -21.66
C VAL A 190 17.70 -15.80 -21.46
N LEU A 191 16.82 -16.10 -20.47
CA LEU A 191 16.35 -17.47 -20.25
C LEU A 191 15.45 -17.98 -21.37
N LYS A 192 14.70 -17.11 -22.03
CA LYS A 192 13.82 -17.48 -23.16
C LYS A 192 14.59 -17.64 -24.48
N GLU A 193 15.73 -16.97 -24.66
CA GLU A 193 16.58 -17.08 -25.84
C GLU A 193 17.45 -18.35 -25.84
N ASN A 194 17.62 -18.97 -24.65
CA ASN A 194 18.43 -20.18 -24.48
C ASN A 194 17.59 -21.47 -24.36
N ASN A 195 16.29 -21.41 -24.59
CA ASN A 195 15.37 -22.55 -24.74
C ASN A 195 14.71 -22.52 -26.12
#